data_be7837d2777c5ce7c3ee66afc10c8279
#
_entry.id   be7837d2777c5ce7c3ee66afc10c8279
#
_cell.length_a   1.000
_cell.length_b   1.000
_cell.length_c   1.000
_cell.angle_alpha   90.00
_cell.angle_beta   90.00
_cell.angle_gamma   90.00
#
_symmetry.space_group_name_H-M   'P 1'
#
loop_
_entity.id
_entity.type
_entity.pdbx_description
1 polymer ?
#
loop_
_entity_poly.entity_id
_entity_poly.type
_entity_poly.pdbx_seq_one_letter_code
_entity_poly.pdbx_strand_id
1 'polypeptide(L)'
;FVRPNPDTKRVPSTVFIHENGIRFQSPLRTDSRIDILFSNIKNLIFQSCKGELIVVIHIHLKNPILMGKKKIQDVQFYREASDMSVDETGGGRRGQSRFRRYGDEDELEQEQEERRKRAALDKEFKYFAASNGLLTVENTFRDLGFQGVPNRSAVFCMPTTDCLVQLIEPPFLVINLEEVEICILERVQFGLKNFDMVFVYKDFNKPVTHINTVPIESLDFLKQWLTDMDIPYTVSTINLNWATIMKSLQDDPY
;
A
#
# COMPACT_ATOMS: atom_id res chain seq x y z
N PHE A 1 6.98 3.03 -13.23
CA PHE A 1 5.68 2.48 -13.70
C PHE A 1 4.52 3.06 -12.90
N VAL A 2 3.31 2.93 -13.40
CA VAL A 2 2.09 3.42 -12.76
C VAL A 2 1.02 2.32 -12.65
N ARG A 3 0.22 2.37 -11.60
CA ARG A 3 -1.03 1.60 -11.41
C ARG A 3 -2.16 2.55 -11.02
N PRO A 4 -3.34 2.44 -11.61
CA PRO A 4 -3.64 1.63 -12.78
C PRO A 4 -2.91 2.16 -14.03
N ASN A 5 -2.55 1.26 -14.93
CA ASN A 5 -1.86 1.66 -16.15
C ASN A 5 -2.87 2.23 -17.16
N PRO A 6 -2.65 3.44 -17.71
CA PRO A 6 -3.51 4.01 -18.74
C PRO A 6 -3.34 3.36 -20.11
N ASP A 7 -2.23 2.65 -20.32
CA ASP A 7 -1.90 1.96 -21.55
C ASP A 7 -2.15 0.46 -21.49
N THR A 8 -2.19 -0.19 -22.65
CA THR A 8 -2.30 -1.64 -22.76
C THR A 8 -1.02 -2.38 -22.37
N LYS A 9 0.13 -1.70 -22.49
CA LYS A 9 1.45 -2.24 -22.17
C LYS A 9 2.06 -1.49 -20.99
N ARG A 10 2.72 -2.23 -20.10
CA ARG A 10 3.53 -1.66 -19.02
C ARG A 10 4.83 -1.13 -19.62
N VAL A 11 5.07 0.16 -19.53
CA VAL A 11 6.29 0.82 -20.00
C VAL A 11 6.85 1.76 -18.94
N PRO A 12 8.17 1.90 -18.83
CA PRO A 12 8.78 2.95 -18.02
C PRO A 12 8.32 4.31 -18.54
N SER A 13 7.96 5.18 -17.65
CA SER A 13 7.37 6.49 -17.99
C SER A 13 7.89 7.55 -17.05
N THR A 14 7.75 8.81 -17.44
CA THR A 14 8.21 9.95 -16.65
C THR A 14 7.07 10.51 -15.82
N VAL A 15 7.38 10.89 -14.58
CA VAL A 15 6.49 11.60 -13.68
C VAL A 15 7.05 12.99 -13.46
N PHE A 16 6.23 14.00 -13.68
CA PHE A 16 6.58 15.40 -13.53
C PHE A 16 5.91 15.97 -12.29
N ILE A 17 6.65 16.70 -11.48
CA ILE A 17 6.11 17.52 -10.39
C ILE A 17 5.97 18.95 -10.91
N HIS A 18 4.75 19.47 -10.82
CA HIS A 18 4.40 20.85 -11.13
C HIS A 18 4.11 21.61 -9.84
N GLU A 19 3.94 22.91 -9.94
CA GLU A 19 3.63 23.78 -8.80
C GLU A 19 2.36 23.36 -8.04
N ASN A 20 1.35 22.85 -8.75
CA ASN A 20 0.03 22.53 -8.21
C ASN A 20 -0.34 21.03 -8.25
N GLY A 21 0.56 20.16 -8.71
CA GLY A 21 0.24 18.75 -8.84
C GLY A 21 1.30 17.89 -9.52
N ILE A 22 0.94 16.63 -9.71
CA ILE A 22 1.78 15.61 -10.32
C ILE A 22 1.17 15.20 -11.65
N ARG A 23 2.00 15.10 -12.68
CA ARG A 23 1.63 14.57 -14.00
C ARG A 23 2.41 13.32 -14.32
N PHE A 24 1.72 12.25 -14.60
CA PHE A 24 2.27 11.09 -15.27
C PHE A 24 2.03 11.20 -16.76
N GLN A 25 3.08 10.99 -17.57
CA GLN A 25 3.00 10.99 -19.02
C GLN A 25 3.53 9.69 -19.59
N SER A 26 2.70 8.99 -20.37
CA SER A 26 3.13 7.81 -21.11
C SER A 26 4.02 8.20 -22.29
N PRO A 27 5.11 7.45 -22.57
CA PRO A 27 5.91 7.64 -23.76
C PRO A 27 5.24 7.08 -25.02
N LEU A 28 4.23 6.22 -24.89
CA LEU A 28 3.56 5.58 -26.03
C LEU A 28 2.53 6.48 -26.70
N ARG A 29 1.84 7.31 -25.91
CA ARG A 29 0.73 8.13 -26.37
C ARG A 29 0.69 9.45 -25.61
N THR A 30 0.55 10.54 -26.35
CA THR A 30 0.50 11.89 -25.76
C THR A 30 -0.81 12.17 -25.00
N ASP A 31 -1.89 11.46 -25.34
CA ASP A 31 -3.19 11.55 -24.68
C ASP A 31 -3.27 10.63 -23.44
N SER A 32 -2.31 9.72 -23.27
CA SER A 32 -2.22 8.78 -22.13
C SER A 32 -1.47 9.44 -20.97
N ARG A 33 -2.22 10.23 -20.18
CA ARG A 33 -1.68 10.95 -19.02
C ARG A 33 -2.60 10.84 -17.82
N ILE A 34 -2.02 11.04 -16.64
CA ILE A 34 -2.74 11.13 -15.37
C ILE A 34 -2.30 12.43 -14.69
N ASP A 35 -3.24 13.32 -14.45
CA ASP A 35 -3.02 14.58 -13.76
C ASP A 35 -3.64 14.51 -12.36
N ILE A 36 -2.85 14.76 -11.32
CA ILE A 36 -3.24 14.71 -9.92
C ILE A 36 -2.93 16.07 -9.30
N LEU A 37 -3.96 16.79 -8.87
CA LEU A 37 -3.76 18.04 -8.14
C LEU A 37 -3.39 17.73 -6.68
N PHE A 38 -2.45 18.47 -6.11
CA PHE A 38 -2.08 18.35 -4.69
C PHE A 38 -3.26 18.54 -3.76
N SER A 39 -4.17 19.46 -4.08
CA SER A 39 -5.39 19.71 -3.31
C SER A 39 -6.34 18.50 -3.24
N ASN A 40 -6.27 17.59 -4.22
CA ASN A 40 -7.07 16.36 -4.27
C ASN A 40 -6.38 15.16 -3.62
N ILE A 41 -5.13 15.28 -3.21
CA ILE A 41 -4.44 14.19 -2.49
C ILE A 41 -4.92 14.19 -1.04
N LYS A 42 -5.36 13.03 -0.57
CA LYS A 42 -5.72 12.78 0.82
C LYS A 42 -4.54 12.25 1.59
N ASN A 43 -3.95 11.16 1.10
CA ASN A 43 -2.75 10.55 1.67
C ASN A 43 -1.70 10.35 0.59
N LEU A 44 -0.46 10.61 0.94
CA LEU A 44 0.73 10.33 0.14
C LEU A 44 1.62 9.39 0.95
N ILE A 45 1.71 8.13 0.52
CA ILE A 45 2.33 7.06 1.29
C ILE A 45 3.55 6.53 0.55
N PHE A 46 4.67 6.47 1.23
CA PHE A 46 5.89 5.84 0.75
C PHE A 46 6.07 4.47 1.39
N GLN A 47 6.26 3.45 0.58
CA GLN A 47 6.62 2.11 1.00
C GLN A 47 7.98 1.73 0.43
N SER A 48 8.92 1.46 1.32
CA SER A 48 10.26 0.99 0.99
C SER A 48 10.23 -0.41 0.38
N CYS A 49 11.18 -0.71 -0.49
CA CYS A 49 11.41 -2.07 -0.96
C CYS A 49 12.18 -2.96 0.04
N LYS A 50 12.42 -2.49 1.27
CA LYS A 50 13.03 -3.30 2.32
C LYS A 50 12.09 -4.44 2.71
N GLY A 51 12.49 -5.67 2.37
CA GLY A 51 11.67 -6.86 2.58
C GLY A 51 10.54 -7.07 1.56
N GLU A 52 10.47 -6.23 0.53
CA GLU A 52 9.60 -6.34 -0.64
C GLU A 52 10.42 -6.27 -1.92
N LEU A 53 9.80 -6.60 -3.05
CA LEU A 53 10.46 -6.54 -4.36
C LEU A 53 10.29 -5.19 -5.05
N ILE A 54 9.39 -4.36 -4.56
CA ILE A 54 9.03 -3.08 -5.17
C ILE A 54 9.10 -1.94 -4.16
N VAL A 55 9.53 -0.78 -4.63
CA VAL A 55 9.33 0.50 -3.94
C VAL A 55 8.06 1.15 -4.48
N VAL A 56 7.32 1.80 -3.61
CA VAL A 56 6.00 2.34 -3.95
C VAL A 56 5.85 3.75 -3.40
N ILE A 57 5.28 4.65 -4.24
CA ILE A 57 4.60 5.86 -3.82
C ILE A 57 3.12 5.68 -4.13
N HIS A 58 2.31 5.66 -3.10
CA HIS A 58 0.87 5.51 -3.22
C HIS A 58 0.17 6.82 -2.92
N ILE A 59 -0.74 7.20 -3.79
CA ILE A 59 -1.54 8.42 -3.71
C ILE A 59 -3.00 8.01 -3.56
N HIS A 60 -3.55 8.25 -2.39
CA HIS A 60 -4.99 8.11 -2.14
C HIS A 60 -5.67 9.47 -2.32
N LEU A 61 -6.72 9.53 -3.13
CA LEU A 61 -7.37 10.76 -3.52
C LEU A 61 -8.59 11.05 -2.64
N LYS A 62 -8.86 12.34 -2.40
CA LYS A 62 -10.11 12.80 -1.75
C LYS A 62 -11.31 12.51 -2.64
N ASN A 63 -11.18 12.86 -3.93
CA ASN A 63 -12.20 12.63 -4.94
C ASN A 63 -11.62 11.81 -6.08
N PRO A 64 -12.33 10.77 -6.54
CA PRO A 64 -11.83 9.93 -7.62
C PRO A 64 -11.67 10.73 -8.91
N ILE A 65 -10.61 10.43 -9.66
CA ILE A 65 -10.38 10.94 -11.01
C ILE A 65 -10.90 9.96 -12.06
N LEU A 66 -11.18 10.46 -13.25
CA LEU A 66 -11.60 9.61 -14.37
C LEU A 66 -10.39 9.22 -15.23
N MET A 67 -10.22 7.92 -15.43
CA MET A 67 -9.30 7.36 -16.41
C MET A 67 -10.11 6.55 -17.44
N GLY A 68 -10.36 7.16 -18.59
CA GLY A 68 -11.35 6.64 -19.53
C GLY A 68 -12.75 6.64 -18.91
N LYS A 69 -13.36 5.46 -18.79
CA LYS A 69 -14.68 5.27 -18.17
C LYS A 69 -14.63 4.85 -16.70
N LYS A 70 -13.43 4.67 -16.13
CA LYS A 70 -13.26 4.17 -14.76
C LYS A 70 -12.97 5.32 -13.79
N LYS A 71 -13.64 5.29 -12.65
CA LYS A 71 -13.30 6.14 -11.50
C LYS A 71 -12.15 5.51 -10.74
N ILE A 72 -11.10 6.29 -10.45
CA ILE A 72 -9.87 5.84 -9.79
C ILE A 72 -9.68 6.69 -8.55
N GLN A 73 -9.62 6.04 -7.39
CA GLN A 73 -9.36 6.65 -6.09
C GLN A 73 -7.88 6.56 -5.70
N ASP A 74 -7.18 5.55 -6.24
CA ASP A 74 -5.81 5.25 -5.89
C ASP A 74 -4.92 5.27 -7.12
N VAL A 75 -3.82 6.00 -7.04
CA VAL A 75 -2.77 6.02 -8.06
C VAL A 75 -1.45 5.64 -7.41
N GLN A 76 -0.72 4.74 -8.04
CA GLN A 76 0.50 4.22 -7.48
C GLN A 76 1.64 4.33 -8.49
N PHE A 77 2.74 4.96 -8.08
CA PHE A 77 4.00 4.91 -8.81
C PHE A 77 4.91 3.88 -8.15
N TYR A 78 5.50 3.01 -8.95
CA TYR A 78 6.34 1.93 -8.42
C TYR A 78 7.47 1.58 -9.37
N ARG A 79 8.53 0.98 -8.80
CA ARG A 79 9.65 0.38 -9.52
C ARG A 79 10.06 -0.90 -8.83
N GLU A 80 10.44 -1.90 -9.62
CA GLU A 80 10.98 -3.16 -9.10
C GLU A 80 12.50 -3.04 -8.89
N ALA A 81 13.00 -3.66 -7.84
CA ALA A 81 14.44 -3.65 -7.57
C ALA A 81 15.24 -4.36 -8.68
N SER A 82 14.62 -5.34 -9.35
CA SER A 82 15.19 -6.05 -10.50
C SER A 82 15.35 -5.18 -11.76
N ASP A 83 14.52 -4.15 -11.91
CA ASP A 83 14.55 -3.27 -13.10
C ASP A 83 15.81 -2.39 -13.14
N MET A 84 16.50 -2.19 -12.01
CA MET A 84 17.73 -1.40 -11.96
C MET A 84 18.94 -2.08 -12.65
N SER A 85 18.91 -3.40 -12.81
CA SER A 85 20.00 -4.13 -13.47
C SER A 85 20.05 -3.89 -14.99
N VAL A 86 18.98 -3.36 -15.57
CA VAL A 86 18.84 -3.13 -17.03
C VAL A 86 19.33 -1.74 -17.44
N ASP A 87 19.19 -0.73 -16.57
CA ASP A 87 19.53 0.67 -16.90
C ASP A 87 21.03 0.98 -16.80
N GLU A 88 21.80 0.29 -15.94
CA GLU A 88 23.23 0.52 -15.78
C GLU A 88 24.10 -0.22 -16.82
N THR A 89 23.55 -1.20 -17.51
CA THR A 89 24.24 -1.95 -18.58
C THR A 89 23.74 -1.59 -19.98
N GLY A 90 23.78 -0.33 -20.34
CA GLY A 90 23.69 0.14 -21.73
C GLY A 90 24.90 -0.30 -22.57
N GLY A 91 25.19 -1.59 -22.61
CA GLY A 91 26.32 -2.11 -23.37
C GLY A 91 26.36 -3.62 -23.30
N GLY A 92 25.75 -4.25 -24.30
CA GLY A 92 25.73 -5.70 -24.41
C GLY A 92 27.10 -6.36 -24.31
N ARG A 93 27.23 -7.32 -23.41
CA ARG A 93 28.12 -8.48 -23.57
C ARG A 93 27.44 -9.68 -22.94
N ARG A 94 26.93 -10.57 -23.82
CA ARG A 94 26.74 -11.99 -23.51
C ARG A 94 28.07 -12.54 -23.03
N GLY A 95 28.25 -12.64 -21.72
CA GLY A 95 29.40 -13.27 -21.07
C GLY A 95 28.99 -14.69 -20.67
N GLN A 96 29.69 -15.66 -21.27
CA GLN A 96 29.59 -17.08 -21.00
C GLN A 96 29.64 -17.38 -19.50
N SER A 97 28.67 -18.15 -19.03
CA SER A 97 28.71 -18.90 -17.79
C SER A 97 29.99 -19.72 -17.73
N ARG A 98 30.96 -19.32 -16.91
CA ARG A 98 32.02 -20.18 -16.43
C ARG A 98 31.65 -20.67 -15.05
N PHE A 99 31.33 -21.93 -14.92
CA PHE A 99 31.31 -22.67 -13.69
C PHE A 99 32.56 -22.32 -12.85
N ARG A 100 32.39 -21.60 -11.75
CA ARG A 100 33.36 -21.50 -10.70
C ARG A 100 32.73 -21.90 -9.38
N ARG A 101 33.25 -22.97 -8.81
CA ARG A 101 33.12 -23.39 -7.42
C ARG A 101 33.79 -22.34 -6.52
N TYR A 102 33.05 -21.35 -6.07
CA TYR A 102 33.36 -20.54 -4.89
C TYR A 102 32.01 -19.95 -4.43
N GLY A 103 31.32 -20.69 -3.50
CA GLY A 103 29.90 -20.46 -3.22
C GLY A 103 29.62 -19.32 -2.27
N ASP A 104 30.52 -18.95 -1.37
CA ASP A 104 30.12 -18.11 -0.24
C ASP A 104 30.48 -16.61 -0.43
N GLU A 105 31.59 -16.29 -1.08
CA GLU A 105 32.00 -14.89 -1.28
C GLU A 105 31.19 -14.21 -2.40
N ASP A 106 30.93 -14.92 -3.49
CA ASP A 106 30.16 -14.39 -4.63
C ASP A 106 28.68 -14.16 -4.23
N GLU A 107 28.10 -15.00 -3.39
CA GLU A 107 26.73 -14.83 -2.86
C GLU A 107 26.66 -13.63 -1.92
N LEU A 108 27.64 -13.43 -1.06
CA LEU A 108 27.69 -12.30 -0.15
C LEU A 108 27.86 -10.97 -0.90
N GLU A 109 28.68 -10.93 -1.95
CA GLU A 109 28.84 -9.75 -2.80
C GLU A 109 27.55 -9.43 -3.56
N GLN A 110 26.86 -10.44 -4.09
CA GLN A 110 25.57 -10.26 -4.76
C GLN A 110 24.51 -9.73 -3.80
N GLU A 111 24.42 -10.27 -2.59
CA GLU A 111 23.48 -9.78 -1.57
C GLU A 111 23.78 -8.32 -1.18
N GLN A 112 25.05 -7.96 -1.02
CA GLN A 112 25.43 -6.58 -0.72
C GLN A 112 25.12 -5.63 -1.88
N GLU A 113 25.34 -6.04 -3.13
CA GLU A 113 24.98 -5.25 -4.30
C GLU A 113 23.48 -5.04 -4.43
N GLU A 114 22.67 -6.09 -4.24
CA GLU A 114 21.20 -5.97 -4.20
C GLU A 114 20.73 -5.04 -3.08
N ARG A 115 21.33 -5.13 -1.91
CA ARG A 115 20.99 -4.24 -0.78
C ARG A 115 21.32 -2.78 -1.12
N ARG A 116 22.45 -2.51 -1.79
CA ARG A 116 22.83 -1.17 -2.25
C ARG A 116 21.83 -0.64 -3.30
N LYS A 117 21.46 -1.47 -4.28
CA LYS A 117 20.48 -1.12 -5.31
C LYS A 117 19.12 -0.78 -4.69
N ARG A 118 18.62 -1.60 -3.77
CA ARG A 118 17.37 -1.33 -3.03
C ARG A 118 17.46 -0.01 -2.24
N ALA A 119 18.54 0.23 -1.54
CA ALA A 119 18.73 1.47 -0.78
C ALA A 119 18.81 2.72 -1.69
N ALA A 120 19.43 2.62 -2.85
CA ALA A 120 19.48 3.70 -3.82
C ALA A 120 18.08 4.01 -4.38
N LEU A 121 17.30 2.98 -4.71
CA LEU A 121 15.94 3.09 -5.19
C LEU A 121 15.00 3.73 -4.15
N ASP A 122 15.07 3.28 -2.90
CA ASP A 122 14.32 3.88 -1.79
C ASP A 122 14.66 5.36 -1.62
N LYS A 123 15.93 5.72 -1.71
CA LYS A 123 16.39 7.11 -1.60
C LYS A 123 15.84 7.98 -2.73
N GLU A 124 15.87 7.49 -3.97
CA GLU A 124 15.32 8.19 -5.14
C GLU A 124 13.81 8.46 -4.98
N PHE A 125 13.05 7.43 -4.63
CA PHE A 125 11.60 7.55 -4.47
C PHE A 125 11.21 8.41 -3.26
N LYS A 126 11.94 8.30 -2.16
CA LYS A 126 11.72 9.15 -0.99
C LYS A 126 12.01 10.62 -1.29
N TYR A 127 13.08 10.90 -2.03
CA TYR A 127 13.40 12.25 -2.48
C TYR A 127 12.32 12.81 -3.40
N PHE A 128 11.84 12.01 -4.37
CA PHE A 128 10.73 12.40 -5.25
C PHE A 128 9.46 12.69 -4.44
N ALA A 129 9.09 11.82 -3.51
CA ALA A 129 7.90 12.02 -2.67
C ALA A 129 8.01 13.30 -1.82
N ALA A 130 9.18 13.61 -1.28
CA ALA A 130 9.44 14.80 -0.47
C ALA A 130 9.55 16.09 -1.29
N SER A 131 9.89 16.02 -2.59
CA SER A 131 10.15 17.19 -3.42
C SER A 131 8.88 18.00 -3.79
N ASN A 132 7.68 17.49 -3.48
CA ASN A 132 6.45 18.26 -3.63
C ASN A 132 6.35 19.46 -2.67
N GLY A 133 7.05 19.42 -1.51
CA GLY A 133 7.17 20.52 -0.53
C GLY A 133 5.88 20.93 0.19
N LEU A 134 4.73 20.39 -0.22
CA LEU A 134 3.39 20.81 0.25
C LEU A 134 2.66 19.71 1.03
N LEU A 135 3.01 18.45 0.80
CA LEU A 135 2.31 17.31 1.38
C LEU A 135 3.22 16.56 2.35
N THR A 136 2.65 16.10 3.44
CA THR A 136 3.31 15.17 4.35
C THR A 136 3.35 13.78 3.71
N VAL A 137 4.54 13.18 3.70
CA VAL A 137 4.74 11.81 3.21
C VAL A 137 4.69 10.86 4.39
N GLU A 138 3.70 9.98 4.40
CA GLU A 138 3.59 8.92 5.40
C GLU A 138 4.50 7.74 5.02
N ASN A 139 5.15 7.14 6.02
CA ASN A 139 5.94 5.92 5.83
C ASN A 139 5.21 4.73 6.40
N THR A 140 5.32 3.57 5.75
CA THR A 140 4.78 2.33 6.29
C THR A 140 5.70 1.77 7.38
N PHE A 141 5.11 1.27 8.48
CA PHE A 141 5.81 0.64 9.58
C PHE A 141 5.72 -0.88 9.44
N ARG A 142 6.71 -1.48 8.76
CA ARG A 142 6.70 -2.91 8.46
C ARG A 142 6.72 -3.78 9.73
N ASP A 143 7.46 -3.37 10.73
CA ASP A 143 7.59 -4.12 11.98
C ASP A 143 6.28 -4.21 12.78
N LEU A 144 5.32 -3.34 12.46
CA LEU A 144 3.97 -3.32 13.01
C LEU A 144 2.94 -3.97 12.07
N GLY A 145 3.40 -4.59 10.98
CA GLY A 145 2.54 -5.22 10.00
C GLY A 145 2.05 -6.61 10.43
N PHE A 146 0.95 -7.02 9.81
CA PHE A 146 0.34 -8.32 10.04
C PHE A 146 -0.28 -8.89 8.76
N GLN A 147 -0.46 -10.21 8.72
CA GLN A 147 -1.15 -10.88 7.62
C GLN A 147 -2.65 -10.79 7.79
N GLY A 148 -3.38 -10.62 6.69
CA GLY A 148 -4.83 -10.63 6.68
C GLY A 148 -5.39 -10.74 5.27
N VAL A 149 -6.70 -10.92 5.16
CA VAL A 149 -7.42 -11.07 3.89
C VAL A 149 -8.47 -9.95 3.78
N PRO A 150 -8.08 -8.76 3.31
CA PRO A 150 -9.05 -7.67 3.11
C PRO A 150 -9.96 -7.89 1.91
N ASN A 151 -9.52 -8.65 0.90
CA ASN A 151 -10.27 -8.93 -0.31
C ASN A 151 -10.30 -10.44 -0.60
N ARG A 152 -9.47 -10.93 -1.52
CA ARG A 152 -9.49 -12.33 -1.97
C ARG A 152 -8.23 -13.10 -1.59
N SER A 153 -7.12 -12.41 -1.42
CA SER A 153 -5.81 -13.00 -1.12
C SER A 153 -5.31 -12.59 0.25
N ALA A 154 -4.52 -13.46 0.85
CA ALA A 154 -3.77 -13.15 2.06
C ALA A 154 -2.64 -12.17 1.69
N VAL A 155 -2.63 -11.02 2.33
CA VAL A 155 -1.68 -9.93 2.07
C VAL A 155 -1.13 -9.37 3.38
N PHE A 156 0.00 -8.68 3.28
CA PHE A 156 0.60 -8.03 4.43
C PHE A 156 0.06 -6.61 4.57
N CYS A 157 -0.63 -6.34 5.67
CA CYS A 157 -1.15 -5.04 6.03
C CYS A 157 -0.17 -4.32 6.94
N MET A 158 0.09 -3.05 6.69
CA MET A 158 1.03 -2.22 7.45
C MET A 158 0.37 -0.93 7.90
N PRO A 159 0.55 -0.51 9.16
CA PRO A 159 0.16 0.82 9.58
C PRO A 159 1.15 1.87 9.06
N THR A 160 0.64 3.08 8.90
CA THR A 160 1.40 4.34 8.79
C THR A 160 1.08 5.19 10.01
N THR A 161 1.45 6.46 10.00
CA THR A 161 1.06 7.40 11.07
C THR A 161 -0.46 7.57 11.13
N ASP A 162 -1.13 7.68 9.97
CA ASP A 162 -2.53 8.06 9.89
C ASP A 162 -3.43 6.99 9.26
N CYS A 163 -2.84 5.91 8.70
CA CYS A 163 -3.57 4.89 7.94
C CYS A 163 -3.16 3.46 8.31
N LEU A 164 -4.05 2.52 8.00
CA LEU A 164 -3.72 1.10 7.83
C LEU A 164 -3.81 0.77 6.34
N VAL A 165 -2.75 0.22 5.76
CA VAL A 165 -2.65 0.06 4.32
C VAL A 165 -2.18 -1.32 3.86
N GLN A 166 -2.59 -1.70 2.66
CA GLN A 166 -2.03 -2.77 1.85
C GLN A 166 -1.84 -2.23 0.43
N LEU A 167 -0.60 -2.14 -0.05
CA LEU A 167 -0.21 -1.41 -1.26
C LEU A 167 0.47 -2.29 -2.32
N ILE A 168 0.59 -3.59 -2.09
CA ILE A 168 1.30 -4.49 -3.01
C ILE A 168 0.38 -5.07 -4.07
N GLU A 169 -0.77 -5.59 -3.68
CA GLU A 169 -1.71 -6.26 -4.57
C GLU A 169 -3.03 -5.49 -4.71
N PRO A 170 -3.46 -5.18 -5.95
CA PRO A 170 -4.79 -4.62 -6.17
C PRO A 170 -5.91 -5.64 -5.88
N PRO A 171 -7.04 -5.19 -5.34
CA PRO A 171 -7.39 -3.82 -4.96
C PRO A 171 -6.64 -3.38 -3.71
N PHE A 172 -6.12 -2.15 -3.73
CA PHE A 172 -5.38 -1.59 -2.60
C PHE A 172 -6.31 -1.34 -1.42
N LEU A 173 -5.75 -1.41 -0.22
CA LEU A 173 -6.45 -1.06 1.01
C LEU A 173 -5.84 0.22 1.59
N VAL A 174 -6.67 1.21 1.86
CA VAL A 174 -6.31 2.41 2.61
C VAL A 174 -7.43 2.70 3.60
N ILE A 175 -7.18 2.46 4.88
CA ILE A 175 -8.09 2.80 5.98
C ILE A 175 -7.50 4.01 6.68
N ASN A 176 -8.17 5.16 6.57
CA ASN A 176 -7.82 6.35 7.33
C ASN A 176 -8.29 6.16 8.77
N LEU A 177 -7.35 6.12 9.72
CA LEU A 177 -7.64 5.81 11.12
C LEU A 177 -8.49 6.88 11.80
N GLU A 178 -8.32 8.15 11.39
CA GLU A 178 -9.15 9.26 11.87
C GLU A 178 -10.64 9.11 11.51
N GLU A 179 -10.96 8.41 10.43
CA GLU A 179 -12.35 8.16 10.00
C GLU A 179 -12.99 6.96 10.68
N VAL A 180 -12.22 6.17 11.42
CA VAL A 180 -12.72 4.97 12.12
C VAL A 180 -13.42 5.38 13.40
N GLU A 181 -14.65 4.89 13.57
CA GLU A 181 -15.42 5.02 14.80
C GLU A 181 -15.04 3.92 15.81
N ILE A 182 -15.01 2.68 15.34
CA ILE A 182 -14.72 1.51 16.16
C ILE A 182 -14.17 0.36 15.32
N CYS A 183 -13.31 -0.46 15.90
CA CYS A 183 -12.87 -1.74 15.34
C CYS A 183 -13.49 -2.91 16.12
N ILE A 184 -14.09 -3.86 15.42
CA ILE A 184 -14.63 -5.08 16.02
C ILE A 184 -13.72 -6.26 15.67
N LEU A 185 -13.26 -6.96 16.71
CA LEU A 185 -12.46 -8.18 16.57
C LEU A 185 -13.41 -9.37 16.67
N GLU A 186 -13.76 -9.97 15.53
CA GLU A 186 -14.75 -11.04 15.42
C GLU A 186 -14.11 -12.43 15.48
N ARG A 187 -14.87 -13.44 15.86
CA ARG A 187 -14.46 -14.84 15.95
C ARG A 187 -13.29 -15.09 16.92
N VAL A 188 -13.12 -14.23 17.90
CA VAL A 188 -12.08 -14.43 18.94
C VAL A 188 -12.56 -15.49 19.91
N GLN A 189 -12.15 -16.74 19.69
CA GLN A 189 -12.53 -17.89 20.50
C GLN A 189 -11.32 -18.76 20.78
N PHE A 190 -11.36 -19.44 21.93
CA PHE A 190 -10.35 -20.43 22.28
C PHE A 190 -10.31 -21.57 21.24
N GLY A 191 -9.12 -21.93 20.79
CA GLY A 191 -8.89 -23.00 19.81
C GLY A 191 -8.98 -22.58 18.35
N LEU A 192 -9.42 -21.37 18.02
CA LEU A 192 -9.33 -20.82 16.66
C LEU A 192 -7.94 -20.26 16.39
N LYS A 193 -7.46 -20.48 15.18
CA LYS A 193 -6.13 -20.00 14.73
C LYS A 193 -6.17 -18.56 14.18
N ASN A 194 -7.34 -18.09 13.79
CA ASN A 194 -7.52 -16.81 13.17
C ASN A 194 -8.77 -16.10 13.70
N PHE A 195 -8.75 -14.78 13.63
CA PHE A 195 -9.88 -13.90 13.90
C PHE A 195 -10.05 -12.91 12.75
N ASP A 196 -11.09 -12.09 12.79
CA ASP A 196 -11.34 -11.07 11.78
C ASP A 196 -11.38 -9.68 12.42
N MET A 197 -10.98 -8.67 11.66
CA MET A 197 -11.09 -7.26 12.03
C MET A 197 -12.14 -6.59 11.15
N VAL A 198 -13.05 -5.84 11.76
CA VAL A 198 -14.06 -5.05 11.05
C VAL A 198 -13.96 -3.60 11.48
N PHE A 199 -13.69 -2.73 10.53
CA PHE A 199 -13.61 -1.29 10.75
C PHE A 199 -14.92 -0.62 10.39
N VAL A 200 -15.56 0.01 11.37
CA VAL A 200 -16.75 0.83 11.21
C VAL A 200 -16.32 2.28 11.17
N TYR A 201 -16.86 3.05 10.24
CA TYR A 201 -16.47 4.45 10.05
C TYR A 201 -17.46 5.39 10.76
N LYS A 202 -16.99 6.59 11.10
CA LYS A 202 -17.80 7.69 11.64
C LYS A 202 -18.96 8.08 10.72
N ASP A 203 -18.70 8.00 9.41
CA ASP A 203 -19.77 8.10 8.41
C ASP A 203 -20.42 6.71 8.21
N PHE A 204 -21.59 6.50 8.81
CA PHE A 204 -22.34 5.25 8.72
C PHE A 204 -22.91 4.94 7.32
N ASN A 205 -22.85 5.88 6.37
CA ASN A 205 -23.14 5.61 4.97
C ASN A 205 -22.00 4.88 4.26
N LYS A 206 -20.78 4.95 4.82
CA LYS A 206 -19.63 4.23 4.31
C LYS A 206 -19.71 2.75 4.72
N PRO A 207 -19.54 1.80 3.78
CA PRO A 207 -19.56 0.38 4.12
C PRO A 207 -18.41 0.04 5.06
N VAL A 208 -18.62 -0.91 5.95
CA VAL A 208 -17.59 -1.43 6.84
C VAL A 208 -16.46 -2.11 6.04
N THR A 209 -15.25 -2.04 6.54
CA THR A 209 -14.10 -2.72 5.92
C THR A 209 -13.71 -3.93 6.75
N HIS A 210 -13.64 -5.09 6.11
CA HIS A 210 -13.23 -6.35 6.72
C HIS A 210 -11.78 -6.66 6.39
N ILE A 211 -11.03 -7.15 7.38
CA ILE A 211 -9.76 -7.85 7.19
C ILE A 211 -9.92 -9.20 7.86
N ASN A 212 -10.17 -10.23 7.05
CA ASN A 212 -10.43 -11.58 7.53
C ASN A 212 -9.13 -12.36 7.77
N THR A 213 -9.24 -13.45 8.50
CA THR A 213 -8.17 -14.45 8.66
C THR A 213 -6.85 -13.87 9.18
N VAL A 214 -6.95 -13.01 10.18
CA VAL A 214 -5.78 -12.47 10.89
C VAL A 214 -5.29 -13.53 11.89
N PRO A 215 -4.00 -13.88 11.93
CA PRO A 215 -3.48 -14.88 12.87
C PRO A 215 -3.72 -14.49 14.32
N ILE A 216 -4.14 -15.47 15.14
CA ILE A 216 -4.48 -15.22 16.55
C ILE A 216 -3.28 -14.72 17.36
N GLU A 217 -2.07 -15.04 16.94
CA GLU A 217 -0.82 -14.58 17.55
C GLU A 217 -0.66 -13.07 17.48
N SER A 218 -1.32 -12.42 16.52
CA SER A 218 -1.32 -10.95 16.34
C SER A 218 -2.34 -10.24 17.24
N LEU A 219 -3.22 -10.97 17.94
CA LEU A 219 -4.37 -10.40 18.63
C LEU A 219 -3.98 -9.38 19.70
N ASP A 220 -3.07 -9.74 20.61
CA ASP A 220 -2.68 -8.86 21.71
C ASP A 220 -1.91 -7.63 21.21
N PHE A 221 -1.05 -7.84 20.24
CA PHE A 221 -0.34 -6.76 19.55
C PHE A 221 -1.33 -5.78 18.89
N LEU A 222 -2.33 -6.29 18.17
CA LEU A 222 -3.31 -5.44 17.48
C LEU A 222 -4.26 -4.71 18.45
N LYS A 223 -4.61 -5.31 19.58
CA LYS A 223 -5.33 -4.61 20.65
C LYS A 223 -4.51 -3.45 21.20
N GLN A 224 -3.22 -3.66 21.45
CA GLN A 224 -2.33 -2.60 21.92
C GLN A 224 -2.21 -1.50 20.87
N TRP A 225 -1.98 -1.86 19.61
CA TRP A 225 -1.91 -0.90 18.51
C TRP A 225 -3.19 -0.06 18.37
N LEU A 226 -4.38 -0.67 18.44
CA LEU A 226 -5.66 0.04 18.41
C LEU A 226 -5.78 1.02 19.59
N THR A 227 -5.34 0.60 20.77
CA THR A 227 -5.31 1.47 21.97
C THR A 227 -4.34 2.65 21.80
N ASP A 228 -3.14 2.40 21.26
CA ASP A 228 -2.11 3.43 21.04
C ASP A 228 -2.56 4.46 19.97
N MET A 229 -3.43 4.03 19.05
CA MET A 229 -4.02 4.88 18.01
C MET A 229 -5.34 5.54 18.42
N ASP A 230 -5.74 5.43 19.70
CA ASP A 230 -7.01 5.94 20.23
C ASP A 230 -8.25 5.43 19.45
N ILE A 231 -8.18 4.21 18.88
CA ILE A 231 -9.31 3.58 18.19
C ILE A 231 -10.05 2.68 19.19
N PRO A 232 -11.33 2.98 19.50
CA PRO A 232 -12.13 2.07 20.31
C PRO A 232 -12.25 0.70 19.65
N TYR A 233 -12.18 -0.35 20.44
CA TYR A 233 -12.42 -1.70 19.91
C TYR A 233 -13.22 -2.55 20.88
N THR A 234 -13.88 -3.56 20.34
CA THR A 234 -14.56 -4.61 21.12
C THR A 234 -14.25 -5.99 20.54
N VAL A 235 -14.46 -7.01 21.35
CA VAL A 235 -14.19 -8.39 20.98
C VAL A 235 -15.50 -9.17 20.94
N SER A 236 -15.71 -9.89 19.83
CA SER A 236 -16.87 -10.78 19.64
C SER A 236 -16.41 -12.20 19.39
N THR A 237 -17.13 -13.16 19.93
CA THR A 237 -16.92 -14.60 19.68
C THR A 237 -17.55 -15.06 18.37
N ILE A 238 -18.47 -14.27 17.80
CA ILE A 238 -19.22 -14.59 16.59
C ILE A 238 -19.03 -13.50 15.53
N ASN A 239 -19.36 -13.83 14.28
CA ASN A 239 -19.51 -12.84 13.22
C ASN A 239 -20.84 -12.09 13.42
N LEU A 240 -20.80 -10.78 13.22
CA LEU A 240 -21.97 -9.91 13.31
C LEU A 240 -22.62 -9.74 11.93
N ASN A 241 -23.93 -9.48 11.93
CA ASN A 241 -24.66 -9.17 10.68
C ASN A 241 -24.55 -7.67 10.38
N TRP A 242 -23.47 -7.29 9.71
CA TRP A 242 -23.17 -5.89 9.42
C TRP A 242 -24.20 -5.22 8.52
N ALA A 243 -24.81 -5.94 7.60
CA ALA A 243 -25.88 -5.38 6.75
C ALA A 243 -27.07 -4.88 7.59
N THR A 244 -27.48 -5.66 8.59
CA THR A 244 -28.56 -5.28 9.49
C THR A 244 -28.14 -4.17 10.45
N ILE A 245 -26.96 -4.26 11.04
CA ILE A 245 -26.43 -3.27 11.99
C ILE A 245 -26.30 -1.91 11.32
N MET A 246 -25.63 -1.85 10.16
CA MET A 246 -25.43 -0.59 9.44
C MET A 246 -26.74 0.04 9.00
N LYS A 247 -27.73 -0.77 8.57
CA LYS A 247 -29.05 -0.26 8.25
C LYS A 247 -29.73 0.37 9.47
N SER A 248 -29.68 -0.29 10.62
CA SER A 248 -30.26 0.26 11.86
C SER A 248 -29.58 1.58 12.27
N LEU A 249 -28.26 1.67 12.15
CA LEU A 249 -27.51 2.90 12.46
C LEU A 249 -27.80 4.04 11.48
N GLN A 250 -28.14 3.73 10.22
CA GLN A 250 -28.53 4.72 9.22
C GLN A 250 -29.97 5.23 9.44
N ASP A 251 -30.87 4.34 9.90
CA ASP A 251 -32.28 4.69 10.14
C ASP A 251 -32.45 5.49 11.45
N ASP A 252 -31.64 5.20 12.48
CA ASP A 252 -31.68 5.90 13.78
C ASP A 252 -30.24 6.04 14.33
N PRO A 253 -29.51 7.08 13.92
CA PRO A 253 -28.09 7.24 14.27
C PRO A 253 -27.86 7.62 15.74
N TYR A 254 -28.90 8.08 16.51
CA TYR A 254 -28.87 8.32 17.99
C TYR A 254 -30.29 8.63 18.51
#